data_2ff8effd461eabad83fb95a9bce58c3e
#
_entry.id   2ff8effd461eabad83fb95a9bce58c3e
#
_cell.length_a   1.000
_cell.length_b   1.000
_cell.length_c   1.000
_cell.angle_alpha   90.00
_cell.angle_beta   90.00
_cell.angle_gamma   90.00
#
_symmetry.space_group_name_H-M   'P 1'
#
loop_
_entity.id
_entity.type
_entity.pdbx_description
1 polymer ?
#
loop_
_entity_poly.entity_id
_entity_poly.type
_entity_poly.pdbx_seq_one_letter_code
_entity_poly.pdbx_strand_id
1 'polypeptide(L)'
;MDIIKAEEVTFEYIRRDEDGNVEGINRAVDKVSLDVKEGEFISVLGANGSGKSTFAKHLNSILLPTEGTVWIDGMDSKDEDKLLKIRQTAGMVFQNPDNQIIGQVIEEDVAFGPENMGVPTEQIKERVEESLKTIGMLEFAKKSPNKLSGGQKQRVSIAGVLAMHPKCIVLDEPTAMLDPAGRKEVIRALRGLNQVEGITIILITHYMEETVYSDKVFVMNKGKIAMEGTPREIFARVEELQELKLEVPKITLLAHELREKGMRIPECVLTVNELVDALKTY
;
A
#
# COMPACT_ATOMS: atom_id res chain seq x y z
N MET A 1 10.10 -7.42 -15.27
CA MET A 1 10.91 -8.09 -14.23
C MET A 1 10.12 -7.98 -12.93
N ASP A 2 10.16 -9.01 -12.07
CA ASP A 2 9.44 -8.92 -10.81
C ASP A 2 10.26 -8.07 -9.83
N ILE A 3 9.66 -6.98 -9.36
CA ILE A 3 10.27 -6.11 -8.35
C ILE A 3 10.12 -6.71 -6.95
N ILE A 4 9.01 -7.41 -6.71
CA ILE A 4 8.75 -8.19 -5.51
C ILE A 4 8.37 -9.61 -5.94
N LYS A 5 8.96 -10.59 -5.30
CA LYS A 5 8.58 -11.99 -5.41
C LYS A 5 8.52 -12.61 -4.03
N ALA A 6 7.38 -13.15 -3.67
CA ALA A 6 7.16 -13.87 -2.42
C ALA A 6 6.80 -15.32 -2.72
N GLU A 7 7.48 -16.28 -2.10
CA GLU A 7 7.23 -17.71 -2.26
C GLU A 7 7.01 -18.37 -0.90
N GLU A 8 5.83 -18.97 -0.71
CA GLU A 8 5.42 -19.74 0.47
C GLU A 8 5.70 -19.03 1.80
N VAL A 9 5.54 -17.70 1.82
CA VAL A 9 5.87 -16.87 2.98
C VAL A 9 4.96 -17.22 4.15
N THR A 10 5.57 -17.67 5.25
CA THR A 10 4.91 -17.93 6.53
C THR A 10 5.54 -17.08 7.62
N PHE A 11 4.71 -16.53 8.49
CA PHE A 11 5.20 -15.78 9.64
C PHE A 11 4.34 -16.00 10.88
N GLU A 12 5.02 -16.27 11.99
CA GLU A 12 4.41 -16.58 13.28
C GLU A 12 4.88 -15.59 14.36
N TYR A 13 3.92 -14.94 15.03
CA TYR A 13 4.20 -14.22 16.26
C TYR A 13 4.20 -15.21 17.43
N ILE A 14 5.34 -15.31 18.14
CA ILE A 14 5.49 -16.15 19.32
C ILE A 14 5.29 -15.28 20.56
N ARG A 15 4.23 -15.54 21.32
CA ARG A 15 4.00 -14.90 22.61
C ARG A 15 4.73 -15.73 23.68
N ARG A 16 5.50 -15.05 24.54
CA ARG A 16 6.21 -15.66 25.66
C ARG A 16 5.73 -15.04 26.97
N ASP A 17 5.71 -15.84 28.02
CA ASP A 17 5.48 -15.38 29.40
C ASP A 17 6.74 -14.69 29.97
N GLU A 18 6.62 -14.20 31.22
CA GLU A 18 7.73 -13.54 31.94
C GLU A 18 8.93 -14.46 32.17
N ASP A 19 8.73 -15.78 32.20
CA ASP A 19 9.75 -16.80 32.35
C ASP A 19 10.37 -17.26 31.02
N GLY A 20 9.90 -16.70 29.87
CA GLY A 20 10.39 -16.99 28.53
C GLY A 20 9.76 -18.22 27.87
N ASN A 21 8.79 -18.91 28.53
CA ASN A 21 8.09 -20.05 27.93
C ASN A 21 7.10 -19.57 26.86
N VAL A 22 6.88 -20.42 25.84
CA VAL A 22 5.91 -20.13 24.77
C VAL A 22 4.49 -20.25 25.32
N GLU A 23 3.78 -19.12 25.42
CA GLU A 23 2.39 -19.04 25.84
C GLU A 23 1.42 -19.26 24.66
N GLY A 24 1.83 -18.86 23.45
CA GLY A 24 1.02 -19.04 22.26
C GLY A 24 1.76 -18.68 20.98
N ILE A 25 1.30 -19.29 19.89
CA ILE A 25 1.79 -19.01 18.53
C ILE A 25 0.60 -18.50 17.71
N ASN A 26 0.78 -17.35 17.07
CA ASN A 26 -0.20 -16.78 16.15
C ASN A 26 0.41 -16.70 14.74
N ARG A 27 -0.05 -17.56 13.84
CA ARG A 27 0.36 -17.55 12.43
C ARG A 27 -0.37 -16.42 11.71
N ALA A 28 0.33 -15.32 11.49
CA ALA A 28 -0.22 -14.11 10.88
C ALA A 28 -0.16 -14.14 9.35
N VAL A 29 0.82 -14.84 8.78
CA VAL A 29 0.96 -15.12 7.34
C VAL A 29 1.18 -16.62 7.16
N ASP A 30 0.46 -17.24 6.24
CA ASP A 30 0.45 -18.69 6.04
C ASP A 30 0.56 -19.04 4.56
N LYS A 31 1.78 -19.35 4.10
CA LYS A 31 2.12 -19.76 2.74
C LYS A 31 1.63 -18.78 1.68
N VAL A 32 1.89 -17.50 1.87
CA VAL A 32 1.54 -16.46 0.89
C VAL A 32 2.59 -16.46 -0.22
N SER A 33 2.11 -16.57 -1.46
CA SER A 33 2.92 -16.43 -2.67
C SER A 33 2.29 -15.35 -3.55
N LEU A 34 3.09 -14.40 -4.03
CA LEU A 34 2.69 -13.41 -5.02
C LEU A 34 3.89 -12.81 -5.74
N ASP A 35 3.66 -12.34 -6.94
CA ASP A 35 4.64 -11.62 -7.75
C ASP A 35 4.08 -10.24 -8.13
N VAL A 36 4.96 -9.21 -8.10
CA VAL A 36 4.66 -7.83 -8.50
C VAL A 36 5.68 -7.40 -9.53
N LYS A 37 5.22 -6.97 -10.69
CA LYS A 37 6.10 -6.46 -11.75
C LYS A 37 6.45 -4.99 -11.51
N GLU A 38 7.60 -4.59 -12.01
CA GLU A 38 8.01 -3.19 -11.98
C GLU A 38 6.99 -2.31 -12.73
N GLY A 39 6.58 -1.19 -12.10
CA GLY A 39 5.60 -0.26 -12.61
C GLY A 39 4.13 -0.64 -12.37
N GLU A 40 3.83 -1.81 -11.80
CA GLU A 40 2.45 -2.17 -11.45
C GLU A 40 1.94 -1.36 -10.25
N PHE A 41 0.64 -1.05 -10.27
CA PHE A 41 -0.11 -0.60 -9.11
C PHE A 41 -0.94 -1.77 -8.59
N ILE A 42 -0.55 -2.39 -7.50
CA ILE A 42 -1.32 -3.47 -6.89
C ILE A 42 -1.97 -3.06 -5.57
N SER A 43 -3.06 -3.71 -5.23
CA SER A 43 -3.72 -3.56 -3.94
C SER A 43 -3.81 -4.88 -3.18
N VAL A 44 -3.64 -4.82 -1.86
CA VAL A 44 -3.87 -5.94 -0.95
C VAL A 44 -5.05 -5.60 -0.04
N LEU A 45 -6.17 -6.29 -0.25
CA LEU A 45 -7.40 -6.16 0.51
C LEU A 45 -7.51 -7.24 1.59
N GLY A 46 -8.35 -7.01 2.58
CA GLY A 46 -8.69 -8.00 3.60
C GLY A 46 -9.24 -7.36 4.87
N ALA A 47 -9.97 -8.11 5.66
CA ALA A 47 -10.48 -7.66 6.95
C ALA A 47 -9.34 -7.37 7.95
N ASN A 48 -9.65 -6.65 9.04
CA ASN A 48 -8.69 -6.44 10.11
C ASN A 48 -8.23 -7.78 10.70
N GLY A 49 -6.93 -7.91 10.93
CA GLY A 49 -6.33 -9.16 11.40
C GLY A 49 -6.14 -10.24 10.32
N SER A 50 -6.37 -9.96 9.03
CA SER A 50 -6.13 -10.94 7.95
C SER A 50 -4.66 -11.17 7.61
N GLY A 51 -3.71 -10.40 8.21
CA GLY A 51 -2.27 -10.56 8.00
C GLY A 51 -1.62 -9.54 7.06
N LYS A 52 -2.38 -8.61 6.45
CA LYS A 52 -1.90 -7.62 5.46
C LYS A 52 -0.69 -6.80 5.93
N SER A 53 -0.81 -6.13 7.07
CA SER A 53 0.26 -5.28 7.61
C SER A 53 1.49 -6.10 8.02
N THR A 54 1.29 -7.34 8.47
CA THR A 54 2.40 -8.27 8.72
C THR A 54 3.09 -8.63 7.41
N PHE A 55 2.33 -8.99 6.39
CA PHE A 55 2.86 -9.30 5.06
C PHE A 55 3.60 -8.09 4.46
N ALA A 56 3.02 -6.88 4.54
CA ALA A 56 3.65 -5.64 4.07
C ALA A 56 5.07 -5.45 4.62
N LYS A 57 5.27 -5.74 5.90
CA LYS A 57 6.57 -5.59 6.57
C LYS A 57 7.65 -6.55 6.06
N HIS A 58 7.27 -7.64 5.40
CA HIS A 58 8.22 -8.54 4.74
C HIS A 58 8.73 -7.95 3.42
N LEU A 59 7.90 -7.13 2.75
CA LEU A 59 8.23 -6.56 1.44
C LEU A 59 9.34 -5.50 1.48
N ASN A 60 9.74 -5.07 2.70
CA ASN A 60 10.89 -4.17 2.86
C ASN A 60 11.84 -4.65 3.99
N SER A 61 11.80 -5.94 4.31
CA SER A 61 12.66 -6.60 5.33
C SER A 61 12.59 -5.94 6.71
N ILE A 62 11.42 -5.41 7.13
CA ILE A 62 11.17 -5.05 8.55
C ILE A 62 10.92 -6.32 9.36
N LEU A 63 10.20 -7.28 8.78
CA LEU A 63 10.05 -8.63 9.30
C LEU A 63 10.68 -9.61 8.32
N LEU A 64 11.33 -10.64 8.86
CA LEU A 64 11.83 -11.75 8.06
C LEU A 64 10.87 -12.93 8.16
N PRO A 65 10.59 -13.67 7.07
CA PRO A 65 9.69 -14.80 7.11
C PRO A 65 10.25 -15.93 7.97
N THR A 66 9.38 -16.59 8.74
CA THR A 66 9.70 -17.81 9.48
C THR A 66 10.00 -18.96 8.52
N GLU A 67 9.18 -19.07 7.45
CA GLU A 67 9.37 -20.01 6.34
C GLU A 67 9.10 -19.29 5.02
N GLY A 68 9.62 -19.83 3.93
CA GLY A 68 9.55 -19.22 2.60
C GLY A 68 10.58 -18.10 2.41
N THR A 69 10.47 -17.38 1.29
CA THR A 69 11.44 -16.35 0.92
C THR A 69 10.74 -15.18 0.23
N VAL A 70 11.26 -13.96 0.47
CA VAL A 70 10.86 -12.75 -0.26
C VAL A 70 12.08 -12.21 -0.96
N TRP A 71 11.95 -11.93 -2.25
CA TRP A 71 12.96 -11.23 -3.03
C TRP A 71 12.46 -9.85 -3.41
N ILE A 72 13.33 -8.86 -3.23
CA ILE A 72 13.12 -7.46 -3.59
C ILE A 72 14.17 -7.08 -4.64
N ASP A 73 13.74 -6.83 -5.88
CA ASP A 73 14.63 -6.57 -7.02
C ASP A 73 15.74 -7.65 -7.14
N GLY A 74 15.35 -8.93 -6.96
CA GLY A 74 16.24 -10.09 -6.98
C GLY A 74 17.13 -10.28 -5.74
N MET A 75 17.02 -9.40 -4.73
CA MET A 75 17.75 -9.52 -3.47
C MET A 75 16.93 -10.32 -2.45
N ASP A 76 17.51 -11.34 -1.83
CA ASP A 76 16.86 -12.09 -0.75
C ASP A 76 16.68 -11.18 0.47
N SER A 77 15.47 -11.14 1.02
CA SER A 77 15.12 -10.35 2.21
C SER A 77 15.91 -10.73 3.48
N LYS A 78 16.50 -11.92 3.49
CA LYS A 78 17.31 -12.45 4.61
C LYS A 78 18.80 -12.08 4.49
N ASP A 79 19.23 -11.47 3.39
CA ASP A 79 20.60 -11.06 3.16
C ASP A 79 20.87 -9.74 3.89
N GLU A 80 21.52 -9.81 5.07
CA GLU A 80 21.81 -8.66 5.92
C GLU A 80 22.70 -7.62 5.22
N ASP A 81 23.60 -8.05 4.34
CA ASP A 81 24.50 -7.15 3.60
C ASP A 81 23.74 -6.30 2.58
N LYS A 82 22.56 -6.74 2.16
CA LYS A 82 21.70 -6.01 1.21
C LYS A 82 20.57 -5.22 1.86
N LEU A 83 20.43 -5.27 3.18
CA LEU A 83 19.30 -4.70 3.89
C LEU A 83 19.05 -3.21 3.56
N LEU A 84 20.11 -2.38 3.54
CA LEU A 84 19.97 -0.97 3.18
C LEU A 84 19.50 -0.78 1.75
N LYS A 85 20.02 -1.58 0.82
CA LYS A 85 19.63 -1.53 -0.59
C LYS A 85 18.18 -1.99 -0.79
N ILE A 86 17.75 -3.02 -0.07
CA ILE A 86 16.37 -3.50 -0.06
C ILE A 86 15.42 -2.39 0.40
N ARG A 87 15.72 -1.74 1.53
CA ARG A 87 14.91 -0.64 2.09
C ARG A 87 14.89 0.61 1.22
N GLN A 88 15.96 0.86 0.49
CA GLN A 88 16.00 1.90 -0.54
C GLN A 88 15.11 1.52 -1.72
N THR A 89 15.18 0.28 -2.19
CA THR A 89 14.45 -0.21 -3.37
C THR A 89 12.94 -0.25 -3.12
N ALA A 90 12.53 -0.79 -1.98
CA ALA A 90 11.13 -0.88 -1.54
C ALA A 90 10.93 -0.04 -0.28
N GLY A 91 10.59 1.24 -0.46
CA GLY A 91 10.29 2.14 0.65
C GLY A 91 8.93 1.81 1.29
N MET A 92 8.79 2.07 2.60
CA MET A 92 7.53 1.80 3.31
C MET A 92 6.95 3.07 3.93
N VAL A 93 5.63 3.23 3.74
CA VAL A 93 4.81 4.28 4.37
C VAL A 93 3.84 3.62 5.34
N PHE A 94 3.83 4.08 6.59
CA PHE A 94 3.02 3.50 7.66
C PHE A 94 1.64 4.17 7.76
N GLN A 95 0.71 3.50 8.43
CA GLN A 95 -0.67 3.93 8.63
C GLN A 95 -0.78 5.30 9.33
N ASN A 96 0.04 5.52 10.36
CA ASN A 96 0.02 6.77 11.13
C ASN A 96 1.24 7.64 10.77
N PRO A 97 1.06 8.78 10.07
CA PRO A 97 2.15 9.66 9.71
C PRO A 97 2.84 10.31 10.93
N ASP A 98 2.14 10.48 12.08
CA ASP A 98 2.73 11.04 13.29
C ASP A 98 3.80 10.11 13.91
N ASN A 99 3.77 8.82 13.61
CA ASN A 99 4.79 7.87 14.03
C ASN A 99 5.98 7.81 13.04
N GLN A 100 5.85 8.40 11.87
CA GLN A 100 6.87 8.38 10.82
C GLN A 100 7.61 9.71 10.71
N ILE A 101 6.91 10.83 10.85
CA ILE A 101 7.49 12.18 10.79
C ILE A 101 8.19 12.48 12.11
N ILE A 102 9.50 12.71 12.07
CA ILE A 102 10.35 12.97 13.23
C ILE A 102 10.96 14.39 13.23
N GLY A 103 11.04 15.02 12.05
CA GLY A 103 11.61 16.35 11.87
C GLY A 103 10.71 17.48 12.44
N GLN A 104 11.32 18.57 12.85
CA GLN A 104 10.58 19.78 13.27
C GLN A 104 10.18 20.65 12.08
N VAL A 105 10.88 20.51 10.96
CA VAL A 105 10.67 21.18 9.68
C VAL A 105 10.51 20.13 8.60
N ILE A 106 9.56 20.32 7.69
CA ILE A 106 9.19 19.32 6.68
C ILE A 106 10.36 18.97 5.77
N GLU A 107 11.13 19.96 5.28
CA GLU A 107 12.27 19.67 4.41
C GLU A 107 13.37 18.87 5.10
N GLU A 108 13.58 19.07 6.42
CA GLU A 108 14.54 18.31 7.22
C GLU A 108 14.06 16.86 7.40
N ASP A 109 12.77 16.65 7.61
CA ASP A 109 12.19 15.32 7.71
C ASP A 109 12.32 14.53 6.40
N VAL A 110 12.04 15.17 5.27
CA VAL A 110 12.18 14.56 3.93
C VAL A 110 13.65 14.30 3.59
N ALA A 111 14.59 15.11 4.09
CA ALA A 111 16.02 14.91 3.90
C ALA A 111 16.58 13.72 4.69
N PHE A 112 15.92 13.31 5.77
CA PHE A 112 16.43 12.30 6.72
C PHE A 112 16.79 10.96 6.04
N GLY A 113 15.94 10.47 5.13
CA GLY A 113 16.21 9.24 4.39
C GLY A 113 17.47 9.32 3.53
N PRO A 114 17.58 10.28 2.61
CA PRO A 114 18.79 10.50 1.81
C PRO A 114 20.05 10.74 2.64
N GLU A 115 19.96 11.47 3.75
CA GLU A 115 21.10 11.70 4.66
C GLU A 115 21.66 10.39 5.24
N ASN A 116 20.77 9.53 5.74
CA ASN A 116 21.14 8.21 6.27
C ASN A 116 21.72 7.27 5.20
N MET A 117 21.42 7.53 3.93
CA MET A 117 21.97 6.80 2.80
C MET A 117 23.33 7.37 2.33
N GLY A 118 23.83 8.44 2.94
CA GLY A 118 25.10 9.09 2.57
C GLY A 118 25.02 9.82 1.24
N VAL A 119 23.85 10.28 0.80
CA VAL A 119 23.71 11.07 -0.43
C VAL A 119 24.39 12.43 -0.23
N PRO A 120 25.14 12.95 -1.22
CA PRO A 120 25.77 14.27 -1.12
C PRO A 120 24.75 15.40 -0.87
N THR A 121 25.10 16.35 0.00
CA THR A 121 24.18 17.43 0.45
C THR A 121 23.53 18.22 -0.69
N GLU A 122 24.25 18.45 -1.78
CA GLU A 122 23.72 19.16 -2.95
C GLU A 122 22.61 18.38 -3.62
N GLN A 123 22.76 17.05 -3.75
CA GLN A 123 21.73 16.17 -4.30
C GLN A 123 20.55 15.99 -3.34
N ILE A 124 20.78 16.03 -2.02
CA ILE A 124 19.69 15.95 -1.03
C ILE A 124 18.71 17.09 -1.23
N LYS A 125 19.19 18.33 -1.38
CA LYS A 125 18.32 19.49 -1.61
C LYS A 125 17.44 19.33 -2.85
N GLU A 126 18.04 18.88 -3.95
CA GLU A 126 17.31 18.63 -5.19
C GLU A 126 16.25 17.55 -5.01
N ARG A 127 16.59 16.39 -4.41
CA ARG A 127 15.65 15.29 -4.13
C ARG A 127 14.51 15.71 -3.22
N VAL A 128 14.77 16.50 -2.18
CA VAL A 128 13.75 17.03 -1.27
C VAL A 128 12.77 17.93 -2.01
N GLU A 129 13.32 18.88 -2.81
CA GLU A 129 12.48 19.81 -3.57
C GLU A 129 11.61 19.07 -4.60
N GLU A 130 12.20 18.15 -5.37
CA GLU A 130 11.46 17.33 -6.35
C GLU A 130 10.39 16.47 -5.70
N SER A 131 10.71 15.78 -4.60
CA SER A 131 9.78 14.92 -3.89
C SER A 131 8.60 15.72 -3.34
N LEU A 132 8.85 16.86 -2.69
CA LEU A 132 7.81 17.74 -2.19
C LEU A 132 6.96 18.35 -3.31
N LYS A 133 7.56 18.68 -4.44
CA LYS A 133 6.86 19.20 -5.61
C LYS A 133 5.95 18.13 -6.22
N THR A 134 6.43 16.91 -6.41
CA THR A 134 5.68 15.78 -6.99
C THR A 134 4.40 15.48 -6.21
N ILE A 135 4.45 15.57 -4.88
CA ILE A 135 3.27 15.31 -4.03
C ILE A 135 2.49 16.59 -3.65
N GLY A 136 2.83 17.75 -4.25
CA GLY A 136 2.15 19.02 -4.04
C GLY A 136 2.30 19.61 -2.63
N MET A 137 3.48 19.46 -2.02
CA MET A 137 3.78 19.95 -0.66
C MET A 137 4.94 20.96 -0.59
N LEU A 138 5.48 21.40 -1.73
CA LEU A 138 6.66 22.27 -1.76
C LEU A 138 6.47 23.60 -0.99
N GLU A 139 5.28 24.20 -1.07
CA GLU A 139 4.95 25.44 -0.33
C GLU A 139 4.98 25.28 1.20
N PHE A 140 4.96 24.05 1.68
CA PHE A 140 5.00 23.70 3.10
C PHE A 140 6.41 23.35 3.60
N ALA A 141 7.43 23.28 2.72
CA ALA A 141 8.78 22.79 3.03
C ALA A 141 9.38 23.38 4.33
N LYS A 142 9.21 24.68 4.53
CA LYS A 142 9.73 25.41 5.71
C LYS A 142 8.78 25.40 6.92
N LYS A 143 7.64 24.72 6.85
CA LYS A 143 6.65 24.68 7.94
C LYS A 143 6.91 23.52 8.89
N SER A 144 6.37 23.64 10.10
CA SER A 144 6.35 22.53 11.05
C SER A 144 5.26 21.53 10.68
N PRO A 145 5.53 20.21 10.74
CA PRO A 145 4.53 19.17 10.52
C PRO A 145 3.27 19.29 11.39
N ASN A 146 3.41 19.86 12.59
CA ASN A 146 2.30 20.06 13.52
C ASN A 146 1.20 21.02 13.01
N LYS A 147 1.49 21.80 11.95
CA LYS A 147 0.53 22.72 11.32
C LYS A 147 -0.18 22.10 10.12
N LEU A 148 0.07 20.84 9.83
CA LEU A 148 -0.50 20.13 8.68
C LEU A 148 -1.76 19.35 9.07
N SER A 149 -2.69 19.21 8.10
CA SER A 149 -3.76 18.22 8.18
C SER A 149 -3.21 16.78 8.08
N GLY A 150 -3.98 15.77 8.50
CA GLY A 150 -3.58 14.37 8.39
C GLY A 150 -3.19 13.97 6.96
N GLY A 151 -3.99 14.38 5.95
CA GLY A 151 -3.67 14.12 4.54
C GLY A 151 -2.40 14.82 4.06
N GLN A 152 -2.11 16.03 4.56
CA GLN A 152 -0.85 16.70 4.26
C GLN A 152 0.34 16.00 4.91
N LYS A 153 0.22 15.57 6.19
CA LYS A 153 1.25 14.78 6.87
C LYS A 153 1.53 13.47 6.12
N GLN A 154 0.48 12.78 5.68
CA GLN A 154 0.64 11.54 4.92
C GLN A 154 1.39 11.77 3.60
N ARG A 155 1.10 12.86 2.89
CA ARG A 155 1.86 13.22 1.69
C ARG A 155 3.31 13.56 2.01
N VAL A 156 3.60 14.22 3.11
CA VAL A 156 5.00 14.45 3.57
C VAL A 156 5.71 13.13 3.85
N SER A 157 5.06 12.17 4.52
CA SER A 157 5.62 10.84 4.74
C SER A 157 5.94 10.12 3.42
N ILE A 158 5.07 10.25 2.40
CA ILE A 158 5.32 9.74 1.06
C ILE A 158 6.52 10.45 0.42
N ALA A 159 6.65 11.78 0.59
CA ALA A 159 7.82 12.53 0.07
C ALA A 159 9.13 12.06 0.68
N GLY A 160 9.15 11.78 2.00
CA GLY A 160 10.34 11.26 2.68
C GLY A 160 10.80 9.92 2.10
N VAL A 161 9.86 9.05 1.75
CA VAL A 161 10.17 7.80 1.05
C VAL A 161 10.62 8.06 -0.38
N LEU A 162 9.92 8.95 -1.11
CA LEU A 162 10.23 9.27 -2.51
C LEU A 162 11.64 9.87 -2.67
N ALA A 163 12.10 10.69 -1.72
CA ALA A 163 13.44 11.29 -1.74
C ALA A 163 14.58 10.26 -1.71
N MET A 164 14.31 9.03 -1.29
CA MET A 164 15.26 7.91 -1.38
C MET A 164 15.38 7.31 -2.79
N HIS A 165 14.55 7.77 -3.75
CA HIS A 165 14.43 7.24 -5.12
C HIS A 165 14.14 5.73 -5.14
N PRO A 166 13.03 5.29 -4.52
CA PRO A 166 12.64 3.88 -4.51
C PRO A 166 12.11 3.44 -5.87
N LYS A 167 12.24 2.16 -6.20
CA LYS A 167 11.54 1.54 -7.33
C LYS A 167 10.12 1.11 -6.98
N CYS A 168 9.88 0.86 -5.70
CA CYS A 168 8.59 0.40 -5.17
C CYS A 168 8.26 1.14 -3.87
N ILE A 169 6.99 1.50 -3.68
CA ILE A 169 6.48 2.05 -2.42
C ILE A 169 5.39 1.13 -1.90
N VAL A 170 5.61 0.58 -0.70
CA VAL A 170 4.63 -0.20 0.05
C VAL A 170 3.93 0.73 1.03
N LEU A 171 2.61 0.81 0.96
CA LEU A 171 1.82 1.69 1.82
C LEU A 171 0.85 0.84 2.67
N ASP A 172 1.03 0.88 3.98
CA ASP A 172 0.19 0.15 4.92
C ASP A 172 -0.93 1.05 5.44
N GLU A 173 -2.12 0.90 4.88
CA GLU A 173 -3.34 1.67 5.21
C GLU A 173 -3.14 3.20 5.24
N PRO A 174 -2.53 3.82 4.22
CA PRO A 174 -2.09 5.22 4.27
C PRO A 174 -3.23 6.23 4.40
N THR A 175 -4.47 5.80 4.22
CA THR A 175 -5.65 6.66 4.20
C THR A 175 -6.61 6.42 5.37
N ALA A 176 -6.31 5.44 6.24
CA ALA A 176 -7.23 5.00 7.30
C ALA A 176 -7.62 6.11 8.30
N MET A 177 -6.68 7.05 8.55
CA MET A 177 -6.89 8.16 9.50
C MET A 177 -7.32 9.47 8.83
N LEU A 178 -7.68 9.43 7.53
CA LEU A 178 -7.96 10.63 6.76
C LEU A 178 -9.46 10.82 6.50
N ASP A 179 -9.86 12.08 6.39
CA ASP A 179 -11.18 12.45 5.88
C ASP A 179 -11.31 12.10 4.37
N PRO A 180 -12.52 12.09 3.82
CA PRO A 180 -12.73 11.70 2.42
C PRO A 180 -11.98 12.56 1.39
N ALA A 181 -11.71 13.84 1.70
CA ALA A 181 -10.97 14.72 0.81
C ALA A 181 -9.47 14.35 0.83
N GLY A 182 -8.89 14.18 2.02
CA GLY A 182 -7.50 13.77 2.19
C GLY A 182 -7.22 12.40 1.56
N ARG A 183 -8.13 11.43 1.66
CA ARG A 183 -8.01 10.13 0.96
C ARG A 183 -7.87 10.30 -0.54
N LYS A 184 -8.76 11.10 -1.15
CA LYS A 184 -8.72 11.34 -2.61
C LYS A 184 -7.41 12.02 -3.04
N GLU A 185 -6.88 12.93 -2.23
CA GLU A 185 -5.61 13.59 -2.51
C GLU A 185 -4.43 12.61 -2.47
N VAL A 186 -4.36 11.75 -1.43
CA VAL A 186 -3.32 10.72 -1.32
C VAL A 186 -3.40 9.72 -2.48
N ILE A 187 -4.58 9.16 -2.77
CA ILE A 187 -4.74 8.21 -3.90
C ILE A 187 -4.39 8.86 -5.24
N ARG A 188 -4.75 10.14 -5.44
CA ARG A 188 -4.36 10.87 -6.64
C ARG A 188 -2.83 11.02 -6.75
N ALA A 189 -2.14 11.34 -5.64
CA ALA A 189 -0.68 11.43 -5.62
C ALA A 189 -0.04 10.08 -5.96
N LEU A 190 -0.50 8.97 -5.35
CA LEU A 190 0.00 7.62 -5.64
C LEU A 190 -0.17 7.22 -7.11
N ARG A 191 -1.34 7.53 -7.68
CA ARG A 191 -1.57 7.31 -9.12
C ARG A 191 -0.63 8.14 -10.00
N GLY A 192 -0.37 9.38 -9.62
CA GLY A 192 0.60 10.23 -10.31
C GLY A 192 2.00 9.62 -10.26
N LEU A 193 2.47 9.17 -9.10
CA LEU A 193 3.76 8.49 -8.94
C LEU A 193 3.86 7.23 -9.81
N ASN A 194 2.80 6.44 -9.87
CA ASN A 194 2.80 5.23 -10.69
C ASN A 194 2.76 5.55 -12.19
N GLN A 195 1.82 6.41 -12.64
CA GLN A 195 1.56 6.64 -14.06
C GLN A 195 2.59 7.56 -14.74
N VAL A 196 3.18 8.51 -13.98
CA VAL A 196 4.10 9.51 -14.52
C VAL A 196 5.55 9.14 -14.23
N GLU A 197 5.85 8.73 -12.98
CA GLU A 197 7.21 8.40 -12.55
C GLU A 197 7.55 6.90 -12.71
N GLY A 198 6.55 6.06 -13.05
CA GLY A 198 6.75 4.61 -13.23
C GLY A 198 7.03 3.84 -11.94
N ILE A 199 6.79 4.43 -10.78
CA ILE A 199 7.06 3.79 -9.47
C ILE A 199 6.02 2.69 -9.24
N THR A 200 6.48 1.52 -8.83
CA THR A 200 5.61 0.42 -8.40
C THR A 200 4.91 0.78 -7.10
N ILE A 201 3.60 0.58 -7.03
CA ILE A 201 2.80 0.86 -5.84
C ILE A 201 2.19 -0.42 -5.29
N ILE A 202 2.38 -0.68 -4.00
CA ILE A 202 1.71 -1.75 -3.25
C ILE A 202 0.86 -1.09 -2.17
N LEU A 203 -0.44 -0.99 -2.42
CA LEU A 203 -1.40 -0.34 -1.53
C LEU A 203 -2.12 -1.38 -0.68
N ILE A 204 -1.86 -1.39 0.63
CA ILE A 204 -2.65 -2.15 1.58
C ILE A 204 -3.76 -1.25 2.09
N THR A 205 -5.00 -1.69 1.93
CA THR A 205 -6.17 -0.93 2.36
C THR A 205 -7.34 -1.84 2.69
N HIS A 206 -8.29 -1.32 3.45
CA HIS A 206 -9.61 -1.91 3.64
C HIS A 206 -10.73 -1.12 2.92
N TYR A 207 -10.35 -0.08 2.16
CA TYR A 207 -11.29 0.73 1.38
C TYR A 207 -11.33 0.25 -0.08
N MET A 208 -12.44 -0.35 -0.47
CA MET A 208 -12.59 -0.96 -1.80
C MET A 208 -12.50 0.07 -2.93
N GLU A 209 -13.01 1.29 -2.70
CA GLU A 209 -12.96 2.38 -3.68
C GLU A 209 -11.55 2.80 -4.07
N GLU A 210 -10.55 2.55 -3.21
CA GLU A 210 -9.15 2.92 -3.48
C GLU A 210 -8.50 1.95 -4.46
N THR A 211 -9.01 0.72 -4.55
CA THR A 211 -8.42 -0.36 -5.32
C THR A 211 -8.93 -0.47 -6.75
N VAL A 212 -9.97 0.29 -7.10
CA VAL A 212 -10.58 0.24 -8.45
C VAL A 212 -9.62 0.67 -9.57
N TYR A 213 -8.53 1.31 -9.22
CA TYR A 213 -7.50 1.79 -10.15
C TYR A 213 -6.26 0.91 -10.20
N SER A 214 -6.22 -0.19 -9.43
CA SER A 214 -5.10 -1.12 -9.41
C SER A 214 -5.09 -1.98 -10.67
N ASP A 215 -3.89 -2.39 -11.09
CA ASP A 215 -3.74 -3.39 -12.15
C ASP A 215 -4.17 -4.76 -11.64
N LYS A 216 -3.88 -5.04 -10.35
CA LYS A 216 -4.15 -6.31 -9.69
C LYS A 216 -4.55 -6.12 -8.23
N VAL A 217 -5.44 -6.96 -7.76
CA VAL A 217 -5.91 -7.00 -6.37
C VAL A 217 -5.68 -8.39 -5.81
N PHE A 218 -5.06 -8.46 -4.64
CA PHE A 218 -4.95 -9.65 -3.80
C PHE A 218 -5.87 -9.50 -2.60
N VAL A 219 -6.69 -10.49 -2.32
CA VAL A 219 -7.57 -10.52 -1.14
C VAL A 219 -6.98 -11.47 -0.12
N MET A 220 -6.57 -10.94 1.03
CA MET A 220 -6.07 -11.74 2.15
C MET A 220 -7.17 -12.08 3.14
N ASN A 221 -7.21 -13.34 3.55
CA ASN A 221 -8.07 -13.83 4.62
C ASN A 221 -7.32 -14.84 5.49
N LYS A 222 -7.32 -14.63 6.82
CA LYS A 222 -6.67 -15.51 7.82
C LYS A 222 -5.25 -15.91 7.43
N GLY A 223 -4.45 -14.94 7.02
CA GLY A 223 -3.04 -15.12 6.66
C GLY A 223 -2.78 -15.66 5.25
N LYS A 224 -3.80 -15.94 4.45
CA LYS A 224 -3.67 -16.54 3.10
C LYS A 224 -4.21 -15.60 2.02
N ILE A 225 -3.75 -15.77 0.78
CA ILE A 225 -4.41 -15.20 -0.39
C ILE A 225 -5.66 -16.03 -0.67
N ALA A 226 -6.83 -15.42 -0.52
CA ALA A 226 -8.12 -16.05 -0.81
C ALA A 226 -8.56 -15.83 -2.26
N MET A 227 -8.24 -14.66 -2.83
CA MET A 227 -8.59 -14.29 -4.20
C MET A 227 -7.48 -13.44 -4.81
N GLU A 228 -7.34 -13.53 -6.12
CA GLU A 228 -6.39 -12.76 -6.93
C GLU A 228 -7.03 -12.46 -8.29
N GLY A 229 -6.85 -11.27 -8.81
CA GLY A 229 -7.36 -10.86 -10.12
C GLY A 229 -7.34 -9.35 -10.31
N THR A 230 -7.86 -8.89 -11.44
CA THR A 230 -8.11 -7.47 -11.67
C THR A 230 -9.23 -6.96 -10.74
N PRO A 231 -9.33 -5.64 -10.47
CA PRO A 231 -10.44 -5.10 -9.69
C PRO A 231 -11.82 -5.56 -10.22
N ARG A 232 -11.97 -5.64 -11.54
CA ARG A 232 -13.23 -6.06 -12.17
C ARG A 232 -13.56 -7.53 -11.89
N GLU A 233 -12.58 -8.41 -11.96
CA GLU A 233 -12.77 -9.84 -11.65
C GLU A 233 -13.06 -10.08 -10.16
N ILE A 234 -12.38 -9.32 -9.28
CA ILE A 234 -12.58 -9.44 -7.82
C ILE A 234 -13.96 -8.91 -7.43
N PHE A 235 -14.34 -7.69 -7.86
CA PHE A 235 -15.58 -7.06 -7.44
C PHE A 235 -16.83 -7.58 -8.19
N ALA A 236 -16.68 -8.39 -9.24
CA ALA A 236 -17.77 -9.16 -9.81
C ALA A 236 -18.25 -10.29 -8.86
N ARG A 237 -17.41 -10.73 -7.94
CA ARG A 237 -17.66 -11.85 -7.00
C ARG A 237 -18.23 -11.31 -5.67
N VAL A 238 -19.37 -10.60 -5.75
CA VAL A 238 -19.96 -9.87 -4.60
C VAL A 238 -20.23 -10.80 -3.41
N GLU A 239 -20.88 -11.95 -3.66
CA GLU A 239 -21.28 -12.90 -2.61
C GLU A 239 -20.04 -13.48 -1.90
N GLU A 240 -19.01 -13.87 -2.64
CA GLU A 240 -17.77 -14.42 -2.07
C GLU A 240 -17.02 -13.38 -1.22
N LEU A 241 -17.01 -12.11 -1.64
CA LEU A 241 -16.42 -11.04 -0.82
C LEU A 241 -17.21 -10.81 0.46
N GLN A 242 -18.55 -10.88 0.41
CA GLN A 242 -19.40 -10.79 1.60
C GLN A 242 -19.19 -11.96 2.57
N GLU A 243 -18.98 -13.19 2.08
CA GLU A 243 -18.60 -14.34 2.90
C GLU A 243 -17.25 -14.12 3.62
N LEU A 244 -16.31 -13.42 2.96
CA LEU A 244 -15.04 -13.00 3.55
C LEU A 244 -15.17 -11.77 4.48
N LYS A 245 -16.40 -11.28 4.70
CA LYS A 245 -16.73 -10.06 5.48
C LYS A 245 -16.08 -8.80 4.91
N LEU A 246 -15.97 -8.76 3.59
CA LEU A 246 -15.50 -7.60 2.85
C LEU A 246 -16.67 -6.94 2.13
N GLU A 247 -16.64 -5.63 2.09
CA GLU A 247 -17.57 -4.85 1.28
C GLU A 247 -17.12 -4.84 -0.18
N VAL A 248 -17.97 -4.43 -1.09
CA VAL A 248 -17.62 -4.05 -2.47
C VAL A 248 -17.79 -2.55 -2.63
N PRO A 249 -17.20 -1.91 -3.66
CA PRO A 249 -17.46 -0.50 -3.92
C PRO A 249 -18.98 -0.23 -3.98
N LYS A 250 -19.45 0.83 -3.35
CA LYS A 250 -20.89 1.13 -3.24
C LYS A 250 -21.59 1.18 -4.60
N ILE A 251 -20.89 1.66 -5.61
CA ILE A 251 -21.41 1.72 -6.96
C ILE A 251 -21.54 0.33 -7.60
N THR A 252 -20.63 -0.58 -7.27
CA THR A 252 -20.66 -1.97 -7.71
C THR A 252 -21.86 -2.71 -7.07
N LEU A 253 -22.06 -2.50 -5.76
CA LEU A 253 -23.19 -3.08 -5.05
C LEU A 253 -24.52 -2.60 -5.63
N LEU A 254 -24.67 -1.29 -5.87
CA LEU A 254 -25.85 -0.72 -6.48
C LEU A 254 -26.11 -1.31 -7.89
N ALA A 255 -25.07 -1.44 -8.71
CA ALA A 255 -25.19 -2.02 -10.04
C ALA A 255 -25.62 -3.50 -9.97
N HIS A 256 -25.08 -4.26 -9.02
CA HIS A 256 -25.45 -5.65 -8.76
C HIS A 256 -26.94 -5.77 -8.37
N GLU A 257 -27.42 -4.97 -7.41
CA GLU A 257 -28.82 -4.98 -6.98
C GLU A 257 -29.80 -4.57 -8.10
N LEU A 258 -29.42 -3.60 -8.93
CA LEU A 258 -30.25 -3.19 -10.08
C LEU A 258 -30.33 -4.31 -11.11
N ARG A 259 -29.25 -5.03 -11.36
CA ARG A 259 -29.22 -6.20 -12.25
C ARG A 259 -30.10 -7.33 -11.73
N GLU A 260 -30.07 -7.62 -10.42
CA GLU A 260 -30.95 -8.59 -9.76
C GLU A 260 -32.44 -8.25 -9.93
N LYS A 261 -32.76 -6.96 -10.01
CA LYS A 261 -34.13 -6.47 -10.30
C LYS A 261 -34.49 -6.46 -11.80
N GLY A 262 -33.63 -7.06 -12.64
CA GLY A 262 -33.87 -7.25 -14.07
C GLY A 262 -33.42 -6.11 -14.98
N MET A 263 -32.65 -5.14 -14.47
CA MET A 263 -32.06 -4.10 -15.32
C MET A 263 -30.87 -4.65 -16.12
N ARG A 264 -30.70 -4.20 -17.34
CA ARG A 264 -29.58 -4.58 -18.22
C ARG A 264 -28.34 -3.76 -17.88
N ILE A 265 -27.66 -4.11 -16.79
CA ILE A 265 -26.44 -3.46 -16.32
C ILE A 265 -25.25 -4.42 -16.48
N PRO A 266 -24.04 -3.97 -16.85
CA PRO A 266 -22.85 -4.81 -16.92
C PRO A 266 -22.61 -5.58 -15.60
N GLU A 267 -22.00 -6.75 -15.72
CA GLU A 267 -21.75 -7.65 -14.57
C GLU A 267 -20.96 -6.98 -13.45
N CYS A 268 -19.99 -6.17 -13.79
CA CYS A 268 -19.24 -5.39 -12.83
C CYS A 268 -19.10 -3.94 -13.28
N VAL A 269 -19.53 -3.03 -12.43
CA VAL A 269 -19.39 -1.58 -12.59
C VAL A 269 -18.52 -1.08 -11.44
N LEU A 270 -17.43 -0.39 -11.77
CA LEU A 270 -16.46 0.07 -10.78
C LEU A 270 -16.56 1.57 -10.46
N THR A 271 -17.14 2.35 -11.37
CA THR A 271 -17.20 3.81 -11.24
C THR A 271 -18.61 4.34 -11.47
N VAL A 272 -18.86 5.54 -10.90
CA VAL A 272 -20.14 6.25 -11.11
C VAL A 272 -20.38 6.50 -12.60
N ASN A 273 -19.32 6.87 -13.33
CA ASN A 273 -19.46 7.16 -14.77
C ASN A 273 -19.89 5.92 -15.55
N GLU A 274 -19.30 4.76 -15.27
CA GLU A 274 -19.71 3.49 -15.88
C GLU A 274 -21.20 3.18 -15.64
N LEU A 275 -21.69 3.40 -14.40
CA LEU A 275 -23.11 3.18 -14.11
C LEU A 275 -24.01 4.16 -14.85
N VAL A 276 -23.63 5.45 -14.86
CA VAL A 276 -24.38 6.49 -15.56
C VAL A 276 -24.47 6.17 -17.06
N ASP A 277 -23.38 5.73 -17.68
CA ASP A 277 -23.37 5.38 -19.10
C ASP A 277 -24.20 4.11 -19.37
N ALA A 278 -24.15 3.11 -18.50
CA ALA A 278 -25.02 1.94 -18.59
C ALA A 278 -26.52 2.31 -18.48
N LEU A 279 -26.86 3.24 -17.59
CA LEU A 279 -28.26 3.70 -17.40
C LEU A 279 -28.76 4.56 -18.57
N LYS A 280 -27.88 5.32 -19.25
CA LYS A 280 -28.27 6.11 -20.46
C LYS A 280 -28.60 5.23 -21.66
N THR A 281 -28.05 4.03 -21.72
CA THR A 281 -28.28 3.06 -22.79
C THR A 281 -29.48 2.16 -22.54
N TYR A 282 -30.14 2.32 -21.42
CA TYR A 282 -31.35 1.62 -21.00
C TYR A 282 -32.60 2.33 -21.50
#